data_f995347e5bb1895957214abd551004a9
#
_entry.id   f995347e5bb1895957214abd551004a9
#
_cell.length_a   1.000
_cell.length_b   1.000
_cell.length_c   1.000
_cell.angle_alpha   90.00
_cell.angle_beta   90.00
_cell.angle_gamma   90.00
#
_symmetry.space_group_name_H-M   'P 1'
#
loop_
_entity.id
_entity.type
_entity.pdbx_description
1 polymer ?
#
loop_
_entity_poly.entity_id
_entity_poly.type
_entity_poly.pdbx_seq_one_letter_code
_entity_poly.pdbx_strand_id
1 'polypeptide(L)'
;MKNLFLISLLVSSFFVNSQEVPDPIRAEYLMCNLNDEKSMYDFMQWSKSWNEVMDATDESGYDASVMVPRYRTPLTDFDMFWVGHADSSTNLGKALDNWFGDNFKEVRDSIPVTCVQAFNAVQWVLESNFSPEDLSDAYPVSYRYCNLKEGKTLADAFINLSNQMKISHKAGIKNGARLIAPCLLY
;
A
#
# COMPACT_ATOMS: atom_id res chain seq x y z
N MET A 1 67.65 -14.11 -25.25
CA MET A 1 66.26 -13.97 -25.75
C MET A 1 65.33 -14.23 -24.55
N LYS A 2 64.77 -13.19 -23.97
CA LYS A 2 63.89 -13.28 -22.77
C LYS A 2 62.44 -13.24 -23.26
N ASN A 3 61.74 -14.37 -23.08
CA ASN A 3 60.31 -14.46 -23.37
C ASN A 3 59.52 -13.77 -22.25
N LEU A 4 58.91 -12.66 -22.61
CA LEU A 4 57.99 -11.92 -21.76
C LEU A 4 56.59 -12.57 -21.93
N PHE A 5 56.13 -13.33 -20.94
CA PHE A 5 54.76 -13.84 -20.89
C PHE A 5 53.86 -12.72 -20.38
N LEU A 6 53.05 -12.13 -21.29
CA LEU A 6 52.01 -11.20 -20.93
C LEU A 6 50.78 -12.00 -20.44
N ILE A 7 50.60 -12.06 -19.15
CA ILE A 7 49.36 -12.61 -18.54
C ILE A 7 48.30 -11.50 -18.60
N SER A 8 47.43 -11.59 -19.60
CA SER A 8 46.21 -10.77 -19.67
C SER A 8 45.23 -11.24 -18.63
N LEU A 9 45.13 -10.51 -17.50
CA LEU A 9 44.07 -10.70 -16.53
C LEU A 9 42.75 -10.18 -17.13
N LEU A 10 41.94 -11.07 -17.65
CA LEU A 10 40.53 -10.83 -17.96
C LEU A 10 39.77 -10.65 -16.63
N VAL A 11 39.65 -9.41 -16.16
CA VAL A 11 38.74 -9.03 -15.11
C VAL A 11 37.32 -9.08 -15.68
N SER A 12 36.68 -10.22 -15.60
CA SER A 12 35.26 -10.35 -15.89
C SER A 12 34.51 -9.58 -14.81
N SER A 13 34.13 -8.34 -15.11
CA SER A 13 33.22 -7.56 -14.27
C SER A 13 31.88 -8.28 -14.26
N PHE A 14 31.64 -9.10 -13.28
CA PHE A 14 30.30 -9.58 -12.98
C PHE A 14 29.48 -8.36 -12.55
N PHE A 15 28.76 -7.76 -13.49
CA PHE A 15 27.67 -6.86 -13.17
C PHE A 15 26.61 -7.72 -12.47
N VAL A 16 26.72 -7.80 -11.16
CA VAL A 16 25.59 -8.24 -10.34
C VAL A 16 24.53 -7.18 -10.53
N ASN A 17 23.56 -7.44 -11.40
CA ASN A 17 22.33 -6.68 -11.44
C ASN A 17 21.63 -6.91 -10.09
N SER A 18 22.02 -6.14 -9.08
CA SER A 18 21.23 -6.08 -7.84
C SER A 18 19.91 -5.40 -8.22
N GLN A 19 18.83 -6.13 -8.18
CA GLN A 19 17.51 -5.54 -8.33
C GLN A 19 17.37 -4.52 -7.19
N GLU A 20 17.32 -3.24 -7.55
CA GLU A 20 17.15 -2.16 -6.59
C GLU A 20 15.75 -2.23 -6.00
N VAL A 21 15.66 -2.19 -4.68
CA VAL A 21 14.38 -2.12 -3.99
C VAL A 21 13.95 -0.65 -3.98
N PRO A 22 12.81 -0.30 -4.57
CA PRO A 22 12.36 1.09 -4.59
C PRO A 22 12.04 1.59 -3.18
N ASP A 23 12.00 2.90 -3.01
CA ASP A 23 11.51 3.50 -1.78
C ASP A 23 10.05 3.10 -1.53
N PRO A 24 9.69 2.77 -0.28
CA PRO A 24 8.32 2.42 0.04
C PRO A 24 7.44 3.67 0.13
N ILE A 25 6.19 3.53 -0.25
CA ILE A 25 5.15 4.51 0.06
C ILE A 25 4.69 4.37 1.51
N ARG A 26 4.02 5.39 2.03
CA ARG A 26 3.40 5.39 3.36
C ARG A 26 1.95 4.99 3.25
N ALA A 27 1.46 4.25 4.23
CA ALA A 27 0.06 3.89 4.31
C ALA A 27 -0.43 3.95 5.75
N GLU A 28 -1.69 4.33 5.90
CA GLU A 28 -2.43 4.16 7.13
C GLU A 28 -3.58 3.18 6.90
N TYR A 29 -3.85 2.41 7.92
CA TYR A 29 -4.92 1.42 7.93
C TYR A 29 -5.82 1.71 9.11
N LEU A 30 -7.06 2.09 8.83
CA LEU A 30 -8.05 2.37 9.84
C LEU A 30 -9.14 1.30 9.79
N MET A 31 -9.35 0.60 10.90
CA MET A 31 -10.45 -0.36 11.08
C MET A 31 -11.64 0.38 11.65
N CYS A 32 -12.72 0.47 10.90
CA CYS A 32 -13.85 1.32 11.24
C CYS A 32 -15.15 0.53 11.28
N ASN A 33 -16.02 0.94 12.20
CA ASN A 33 -17.40 0.47 12.31
C ASN A 33 -18.36 1.57 11.87
N LEU A 34 -19.44 1.18 11.22
CA LEU A 34 -20.55 2.08 10.92
C LEU A 34 -21.17 2.58 12.22
N ASN A 35 -21.46 3.87 12.30
CA ASN A 35 -22.19 4.45 13.41
C ASN A 35 -23.64 3.94 13.43
N ASP A 36 -24.33 4.05 14.56
CA ASP A 36 -25.71 3.62 14.70
C ASP A 36 -26.59 4.20 13.59
N GLU A 37 -27.47 3.38 13.03
CA GLU A 37 -28.38 3.70 11.93
C GLU A 37 -27.69 4.11 10.61
N LYS A 38 -26.37 3.98 10.49
CA LYS A 38 -25.60 4.24 9.25
C LYS A 38 -25.35 2.96 8.47
N SER A 39 -25.20 3.11 7.17
CA SER A 39 -24.96 2.04 6.21
C SER A 39 -23.73 2.32 5.36
N MET A 40 -23.25 1.30 4.65
CA MET A 40 -22.21 1.49 3.63
C MET A 40 -22.64 2.46 2.53
N TYR A 41 -23.96 2.57 2.26
CA TYR A 41 -24.45 3.56 1.31
C TYR A 41 -24.21 4.99 1.83
N ASP A 42 -24.49 5.26 3.12
CA ASP A 42 -24.22 6.56 3.73
C ASP A 42 -22.74 6.90 3.70
N PHE A 43 -21.89 5.91 3.97
CA PHE A 43 -20.44 6.06 3.87
C PHE A 43 -20.00 6.39 2.43
N MET A 44 -20.53 5.71 1.43
CA MET A 44 -20.21 5.98 0.02
C MET A 44 -20.73 7.35 -0.45
N GLN A 45 -21.83 7.87 0.12
CA GLN A 45 -22.25 9.26 -0.15
C GLN A 45 -21.32 10.26 0.53
N TRP A 46 -20.96 10.01 1.79
CA TRP A 46 -20.00 10.83 2.52
C TRP A 46 -18.62 10.88 1.81
N SER A 47 -18.13 9.76 1.29
CA SER A 47 -16.84 9.70 0.58
C SER A 47 -16.80 10.56 -0.68
N LYS A 48 -17.95 10.86 -1.31
CA LYS A 48 -18.01 11.80 -2.42
C LYS A 48 -17.72 13.22 -1.95
N SER A 49 -18.35 13.64 -0.84
CA SER A 49 -18.06 14.96 -0.26
C SER A 49 -16.62 15.08 0.22
N TRP A 50 -16.06 13.99 0.75
CA TRP A 50 -14.65 13.94 1.08
C TRP A 50 -13.75 14.13 -0.16
N ASN A 51 -14.05 13.42 -1.27
CA ASN A 51 -13.32 13.58 -2.53
C ASN A 51 -13.40 15.00 -3.06
N GLU A 52 -14.59 15.64 -3.03
CA GLU A 52 -14.76 17.02 -3.49
C GLU A 52 -13.87 18.01 -2.72
N VAL A 53 -13.73 17.84 -1.40
CA VAL A 53 -12.84 18.68 -0.59
C VAL A 53 -11.38 18.35 -0.86
N MET A 54 -11.02 17.08 -1.00
CA MET A 54 -9.65 16.64 -1.36
C MET A 54 -9.24 17.25 -2.70
N ASP A 55 -10.05 17.09 -3.73
CA ASP A 55 -9.78 17.61 -5.08
C ASP A 55 -9.58 19.14 -5.10
N ALA A 56 -10.28 19.84 -4.21
CA ALA A 56 -10.22 21.30 -4.11
C ALA A 56 -9.05 21.84 -3.28
N THR A 57 -8.52 21.05 -2.34
CA THR A 57 -7.63 21.57 -1.28
C THR A 57 -6.38 20.75 -1.02
N ASP A 58 -6.33 19.50 -1.46
CA ASP A 58 -5.21 18.63 -1.13
C ASP A 58 -4.05 18.71 -2.13
N GLU A 59 -2.90 19.14 -1.63
CA GLU A 59 -1.62 19.13 -2.35
C GLU A 59 -0.68 17.99 -1.90
N SER A 60 -1.17 17.11 -1.02
CA SER A 60 -0.34 16.04 -0.44
C SER A 60 -0.18 14.83 -1.36
N GLY A 61 -1.06 14.68 -2.36
CA GLY A 61 -1.15 13.47 -3.18
C GLY A 61 -1.59 12.24 -2.36
N TYR A 62 -2.39 12.47 -1.33
CA TYR A 62 -3.00 11.40 -0.55
C TYR A 62 -4.17 10.80 -1.31
N ASP A 63 -4.20 9.50 -1.40
CA ASP A 63 -5.32 8.73 -1.92
C ASP A 63 -5.83 7.70 -0.91
N ALA A 64 -7.05 7.22 -1.09
CA ALA A 64 -7.60 6.22 -0.21
C ALA A 64 -8.42 5.16 -0.94
N SER A 65 -8.44 3.98 -0.35
CA SER A 65 -9.27 2.85 -0.78
C SER A 65 -10.10 2.35 0.38
N VAL A 66 -11.31 1.92 0.10
CA VAL A 66 -12.20 1.29 1.08
C VAL A 66 -12.26 -0.20 0.81
N MET A 67 -12.06 -1.00 1.85
CA MET A 67 -12.13 -2.45 1.76
C MET A 67 -13.19 -2.96 2.74
N VAL A 68 -14.08 -3.82 2.24
CA VAL A 68 -15.13 -4.43 3.05
C VAL A 68 -14.83 -5.92 3.23
N PRO A 69 -14.84 -6.45 4.45
CA PRO A 69 -14.62 -7.87 4.68
C PRO A 69 -15.66 -8.72 3.95
N ARG A 70 -15.19 -9.58 3.03
CA ARG A 70 -16.06 -10.53 2.32
C ARG A 70 -16.50 -11.67 3.24
N TYR A 71 -15.61 -12.10 4.13
CA TYR A 71 -15.86 -13.13 5.12
C TYR A 71 -15.62 -12.55 6.50
N ARG A 72 -16.60 -12.66 7.36
CA ARG A 72 -16.48 -12.24 8.75
C ARG A 72 -16.24 -13.46 9.64
N THR A 73 -15.34 -13.29 10.59
CA THR A 73 -15.05 -14.27 11.63
C THR A 73 -15.28 -13.60 12.99
N PRO A 74 -15.34 -14.33 14.09
CA PRO A 74 -15.39 -13.73 15.43
C PRO A 74 -14.22 -12.77 15.74
N LEU A 75 -13.15 -12.83 14.96
CA LEU A 75 -12.00 -11.92 15.08
C LEU A 75 -12.13 -10.67 14.19
N THR A 76 -13.18 -10.58 13.36
CA THR A 76 -13.43 -9.42 12.50
C THR A 76 -14.38 -8.49 13.23
N ASP A 77 -13.82 -7.59 14.02
CA ASP A 77 -14.56 -6.62 14.84
C ASP A 77 -14.55 -5.22 14.20
N PHE A 78 -14.83 -5.18 12.89
CA PHE A 78 -14.95 -3.95 12.12
C PHE A 78 -15.79 -4.19 10.86
N ASP A 79 -16.42 -3.11 10.35
CA ASP A 79 -17.23 -3.17 9.14
C ASP A 79 -16.43 -2.92 7.89
N MET A 80 -15.39 -2.11 7.98
CA MET A 80 -14.56 -1.73 6.85
C MET A 80 -13.14 -1.34 7.26
N PHE A 81 -12.23 -1.39 6.28
CA PHE A 81 -10.93 -0.73 6.32
C PHE A 81 -10.96 0.51 5.45
N TRP A 82 -10.49 1.61 6.01
CA TRP A 82 -9.95 2.72 5.23
C TRP A 82 -8.45 2.51 5.08
N VAL A 83 -7.94 2.56 3.87
CA VAL A 83 -6.51 2.43 3.59
C VAL A 83 -6.06 3.66 2.83
N GLY A 84 -5.41 4.57 3.53
CA GLY A 84 -4.83 5.79 2.98
C GLY A 84 -3.39 5.58 2.52
N HIS A 85 -2.99 6.26 1.46
CA HIS A 85 -1.66 6.18 0.87
C HIS A 85 -1.08 7.56 0.63
N ALA A 86 0.23 7.70 0.82
CA ALA A 86 0.98 8.87 0.42
C ALA A 86 2.41 8.45 0.02
N ASP A 87 3.02 9.15 -0.91
CA ASP A 87 4.35 8.84 -1.42
C ASP A 87 5.45 8.94 -0.36
N SER A 88 5.24 9.77 0.65
CA SER A 88 6.22 10.04 1.71
C SER A 88 5.58 10.30 3.06
N SER A 89 6.38 10.21 4.13
CA SER A 89 5.94 10.60 5.48
C SER A 89 5.55 12.08 5.56
N THR A 90 6.21 12.94 4.79
CA THR A 90 5.89 14.36 4.73
C THR A 90 4.51 14.58 4.11
N ASN A 91 4.21 13.87 3.03
CA ASN A 91 2.93 13.97 2.36
C ASN A 91 1.80 13.37 3.21
N LEU A 92 2.05 12.26 3.88
CA LEU A 92 1.08 11.72 4.85
C LEU A 92 0.83 12.70 6.00
N GLY A 93 1.89 13.37 6.51
CA GLY A 93 1.75 14.43 7.52
C GLY A 93 0.88 15.61 7.04
N LYS A 94 1.10 16.07 5.81
CA LYS A 94 0.26 17.13 5.20
C LYS A 94 -1.20 16.71 5.08
N ALA A 95 -1.47 15.47 4.66
CA ALA A 95 -2.83 14.96 4.57
C ALA A 95 -3.52 14.95 5.95
N LEU A 96 -2.80 14.57 7.00
CA LEU A 96 -3.30 14.64 8.37
C LEU A 96 -3.55 16.09 8.83
N ASP A 97 -2.63 17.02 8.54
CA ASP A 97 -2.81 18.44 8.84
C ASP A 97 -4.03 18.99 8.12
N ASN A 98 -4.23 18.67 6.84
CA ASN A 98 -5.41 19.02 6.07
C ASN A 98 -6.69 18.45 6.70
N TRP A 99 -6.67 17.16 7.07
CA TRP A 99 -7.82 16.51 7.71
C TRP A 99 -8.26 17.21 9.00
N PHE A 100 -7.32 17.71 9.81
CA PHE A 100 -7.62 18.45 11.02
C PHE A 100 -7.85 19.94 10.79
N GLY A 101 -7.63 20.43 9.59
CA GLY A 101 -7.85 21.80 9.19
C GLY A 101 -9.34 22.19 9.05
N ASP A 102 -9.58 23.50 8.93
CA ASP A 102 -10.94 24.06 8.87
C ASP A 102 -11.70 23.62 7.63
N ASN A 103 -11.02 23.45 6.50
CA ASN A 103 -11.63 23.02 5.23
C ASN A 103 -12.31 21.65 5.32
N PHE A 104 -11.79 20.76 6.16
CA PHE A 104 -12.33 19.42 6.36
C PHE A 104 -13.31 19.32 7.52
N LYS A 105 -13.56 20.41 8.24
CA LYS A 105 -14.39 20.36 9.47
C LYS A 105 -15.78 19.78 9.22
N GLU A 106 -16.49 20.23 8.22
CA GLU A 106 -17.85 19.76 7.92
C GLU A 106 -17.88 18.28 7.53
N VAL A 107 -16.94 17.88 6.65
CA VAL A 107 -16.78 16.48 6.23
C VAL A 107 -16.41 15.60 7.41
N ARG A 108 -15.47 16.04 8.23
CA ARG A 108 -15.06 15.30 9.44
C ARG A 108 -16.18 15.14 10.46
N ASP A 109 -16.95 16.21 10.69
CA ASP A 109 -18.06 16.21 11.68
C ASP A 109 -19.23 15.33 11.21
N SER A 110 -19.36 15.10 9.90
CA SER A 110 -20.41 14.28 9.28
C SER A 110 -20.04 12.83 8.99
N ILE A 111 -18.82 12.40 9.37
CA ILE A 111 -18.33 11.04 9.08
C ILE A 111 -19.26 9.97 9.69
N PRO A 112 -19.77 9.02 8.88
CA PRO A 112 -20.74 8.02 9.35
C PRO A 112 -20.10 6.77 9.95
N VAL A 113 -18.81 6.82 10.30
CA VAL A 113 -18.05 5.69 10.87
C VAL A 113 -17.22 6.15 12.06
N THR A 114 -16.96 5.20 12.96
CA THR A 114 -15.98 5.36 14.05
C THR A 114 -14.86 4.35 13.84
N CYS A 115 -13.61 4.82 13.76
CA CYS A 115 -12.46 3.94 13.59
C CYS A 115 -11.92 3.53 14.96
N VAL A 116 -11.89 2.23 15.20
CA VAL A 116 -11.57 1.61 16.52
C VAL A 116 -10.11 1.21 16.64
N GLN A 117 -9.43 1.01 15.50
CA GLN A 117 -8.02 0.70 15.46
C GLN A 117 -7.37 1.39 14.28
N ALA A 118 -6.11 1.78 14.45
CA ALA A 118 -5.30 2.37 13.41
C ALA A 118 -3.86 1.85 13.49
N PHE A 119 -3.23 1.64 12.35
CA PHE A 119 -1.79 1.44 12.29
C PHE A 119 -1.20 2.05 11.01
N ASN A 120 0.02 2.53 11.12
CA ASN A 120 0.79 3.01 9.99
C ASN A 120 1.72 1.91 9.46
N ALA A 121 1.96 1.92 8.17
CA ALA A 121 2.83 0.96 7.50
C ALA A 121 3.69 1.65 6.43
N VAL A 122 4.81 1.03 6.13
CA VAL A 122 5.50 1.22 4.87
C VAL A 122 5.08 0.10 3.93
N GLN A 123 4.88 0.43 2.66
CA GLN A 123 4.52 -0.59 1.69
C GLN A 123 5.23 -0.40 0.36
N TRP A 124 5.62 -1.51 -0.23
CA TRP A 124 6.17 -1.57 -1.57
C TRP A 124 5.11 -2.08 -2.52
N VAL A 125 4.82 -1.29 -3.54
CA VAL A 125 3.93 -1.73 -4.62
C VAL A 125 4.75 -2.60 -5.56
N LEU A 126 4.33 -3.85 -5.71
CA LEU A 126 4.92 -4.76 -6.66
C LEU A 126 4.25 -4.56 -8.03
N GLU A 127 4.93 -5.03 -9.07
CA GLU A 127 4.40 -4.98 -10.43
C GLU A 127 2.98 -5.56 -10.52
N SER A 128 2.09 -4.84 -11.18
CA SER A 128 0.72 -5.25 -11.45
C SER A 128 0.48 -5.28 -12.96
N ASN A 129 -0.28 -6.24 -13.44
CA ASN A 129 -0.70 -6.33 -14.84
C ASN A 129 -2.20 -6.09 -15.05
N PHE A 130 -2.84 -5.41 -14.07
CA PHE A 130 -4.17 -4.87 -14.25
C PHE A 130 -4.13 -3.62 -15.14
N SER A 131 -5.07 -3.53 -16.08
CA SER A 131 -5.34 -2.29 -16.80
C SER A 131 -6.25 -1.37 -15.97
N PRO A 132 -6.35 -0.07 -16.30
CA PRO A 132 -7.32 0.80 -15.63
C PRO A 132 -8.77 0.28 -15.71
N GLU A 133 -9.14 -0.36 -16.82
CA GLU A 133 -10.47 -0.96 -17.00
C GLU A 133 -10.69 -2.14 -16.06
N ASP A 134 -9.65 -2.93 -15.77
CA ASP A 134 -9.73 -4.04 -14.82
C ASP A 134 -9.99 -3.54 -13.38
N LEU A 135 -9.64 -2.29 -13.07
CA LEU A 135 -9.76 -1.66 -11.74
C LEU A 135 -11.01 -0.79 -11.60
N SER A 136 -11.87 -0.73 -12.64
CA SER A 136 -13.10 0.07 -12.62
C SER A 136 -14.13 -0.42 -11.60
N ASP A 137 -14.10 -1.72 -11.28
CA ASP A 137 -14.99 -2.38 -10.33
C ASP A 137 -14.25 -2.83 -9.07
N ALA A 138 -15.02 -3.24 -8.05
CA ALA A 138 -14.48 -3.82 -6.84
C ALA A 138 -13.81 -5.17 -7.13
N TYR A 139 -12.59 -5.36 -6.63
CA TYR A 139 -11.84 -6.60 -6.78
C TYR A 139 -11.45 -7.19 -5.42
N PRO A 140 -11.31 -8.52 -5.33
CA PRO A 140 -10.96 -9.17 -4.08
C PRO A 140 -9.49 -8.93 -3.73
N VAL A 141 -9.26 -8.58 -2.47
CA VAL A 141 -7.92 -8.46 -1.88
C VAL A 141 -7.78 -9.50 -0.76
N SER A 142 -6.61 -10.09 -0.63
CA SER A 142 -6.29 -10.98 0.49
C SER A 142 -5.02 -10.53 1.20
N TYR A 143 -5.08 -10.48 2.53
CA TYR A 143 -3.93 -10.22 3.38
C TYR A 143 -3.38 -11.52 3.95
N ARG A 144 -2.06 -11.62 4.02
CA ARG A 144 -1.37 -12.76 4.62
C ARG A 144 -0.25 -12.27 5.51
N TYR A 145 -0.22 -12.77 6.74
CA TYR A 145 0.91 -12.56 7.62
C TYR A 145 2.03 -13.53 7.27
N CYS A 146 3.24 -12.99 7.16
CA CYS A 146 4.44 -13.77 6.84
C CYS A 146 5.57 -13.36 7.80
N ASN A 147 6.27 -14.34 8.33
CA ASN A 147 7.50 -14.09 9.06
C ASN A 147 8.70 -14.25 8.11
N LEU A 148 9.65 -13.32 8.22
CA LEU A 148 10.92 -13.47 7.51
C LEU A 148 11.66 -14.69 8.07
N LYS A 149 12.24 -15.49 7.17
CA LYS A 149 13.14 -16.57 7.58
C LYS A 149 14.40 -15.99 8.21
N GLU A 150 15.06 -16.76 9.07
CA GLU A 150 16.33 -16.36 9.68
C GLU A 150 17.34 -15.86 8.63
N GLY A 151 17.99 -14.75 8.92
CA GLY A 151 18.98 -14.11 8.04
C GLY A 151 18.40 -13.45 6.78
N LYS A 152 17.05 -13.37 6.64
CA LYS A 152 16.39 -12.70 5.51
C LYS A 152 15.90 -11.30 5.91
N THR A 153 15.90 -10.40 4.93
CA THR A 153 15.49 -9.01 5.06
C THR A 153 14.19 -8.73 4.30
N LEU A 154 13.60 -7.56 4.51
CA LEU A 154 12.47 -7.09 3.71
C LEU A 154 12.85 -6.93 2.23
N ALA A 155 14.10 -6.56 1.93
CA ALA A 155 14.61 -6.52 0.56
C ALA A 155 14.60 -7.91 -0.11
N ASP A 156 15.03 -8.96 0.61
CA ASP A 156 14.94 -10.34 0.12
C ASP A 156 13.48 -10.74 -0.17
N ALA A 157 12.55 -10.35 0.71
CA ALA A 157 11.13 -10.63 0.55
C ALA A 157 10.57 -9.90 -0.68
N PHE A 158 10.90 -8.61 -0.87
CA PHE A 158 10.50 -7.83 -2.04
C PHE A 158 10.97 -8.47 -3.34
N ILE A 159 12.26 -8.79 -3.43
CA ILE A 159 12.85 -9.41 -4.63
C ILE A 159 12.18 -10.76 -4.94
N ASN A 160 11.94 -11.58 -3.90
CA ASN A 160 11.30 -12.88 -4.07
C ASN A 160 9.85 -12.73 -4.59
N LEU A 161 9.07 -11.86 -3.97
CA LEU A 161 7.69 -11.59 -4.37
C LEU A 161 7.62 -10.99 -5.78
N SER A 162 8.51 -10.04 -6.12
CA SER A 162 8.59 -9.49 -7.48
C SER A 162 8.86 -10.57 -8.53
N ASN A 163 9.74 -11.52 -8.23
CA ASN A 163 10.00 -12.64 -9.13
C ASN A 163 8.78 -13.57 -9.26
N GLN A 164 8.06 -13.82 -8.18
CA GLN A 164 6.81 -14.59 -8.22
C GLN A 164 5.74 -13.88 -9.06
N MET A 165 5.61 -12.55 -8.94
CA MET A 165 4.69 -11.77 -9.78
C MET A 165 5.04 -11.91 -11.26
N LYS A 166 6.32 -11.75 -11.64
CA LYS A 166 6.78 -11.93 -13.03
C LYS A 166 6.47 -13.32 -13.58
N ILE A 167 6.62 -14.38 -12.78
CA ILE A 167 6.28 -15.75 -13.19
C ILE A 167 4.77 -15.88 -13.41
N SER A 168 3.98 -15.33 -12.49
CA SER A 168 2.52 -15.32 -12.54
C SER A 168 2.01 -14.61 -13.81
N HIS A 169 2.55 -13.44 -14.11
CA HIS A 169 2.21 -12.66 -15.30
C HIS A 169 2.56 -13.41 -16.59
N LYS A 170 3.73 -14.04 -16.64
CA LYS A 170 4.13 -14.89 -17.79
C LYS A 170 3.19 -16.08 -17.99
N ALA A 171 2.59 -16.60 -16.93
CA ALA A 171 1.56 -17.63 -16.98
C ALA A 171 0.16 -17.11 -17.35
N GLY A 172 0.02 -15.82 -17.66
CA GLY A 172 -1.25 -15.18 -18.04
C GLY A 172 -2.18 -14.88 -16.87
N ILE A 173 -1.68 -14.94 -15.62
CA ILE A 173 -2.49 -14.62 -14.44
C ILE A 173 -2.49 -13.11 -14.23
N LYS A 174 -3.68 -12.51 -14.17
CA LYS A 174 -3.86 -11.10 -13.79
C LYS A 174 -3.83 -10.98 -12.28
N ASN A 175 -2.87 -10.28 -11.75
CA ASN A 175 -2.75 -9.98 -10.34
C ASN A 175 -1.82 -8.79 -10.07
N GLY A 176 -1.87 -8.29 -8.84
CA GLY A 176 -0.95 -7.32 -8.27
C GLY A 176 -0.71 -7.66 -6.82
N ALA A 177 0.36 -7.19 -6.24
CA ALA A 177 0.67 -7.41 -4.84
C ALA A 177 1.33 -6.20 -4.19
N ARG A 178 1.26 -6.15 -2.87
CA ARG A 178 1.99 -5.19 -2.04
C ARG A 178 2.70 -5.94 -0.92
N LEU A 179 3.94 -5.58 -0.64
CA LEU A 179 4.63 -5.98 0.57
C LEU A 179 4.39 -4.88 1.60
N ILE A 180 3.85 -5.25 2.75
CA ILE A 180 3.48 -4.31 3.82
C ILE A 180 4.30 -4.65 5.05
N ALA A 181 4.97 -3.65 5.62
CA ALA A 181 5.64 -3.75 6.90
C ALA A 181 5.03 -2.72 7.86
N PRO A 182 4.38 -3.15 8.95
CA PRO A 182 3.84 -2.23 9.94
C PRO A 182 4.95 -1.36 10.54
N CYS A 183 4.69 -0.06 10.70
CA CYS A 183 5.54 0.83 11.48
C CYS A 183 5.20 0.59 12.95
N LEU A 184 6.06 -0.15 13.65
CA LEU A 184 5.96 -0.26 15.09
C LEU A 184 6.54 1.02 15.69
N LEU A 185 5.69 1.85 16.28
CA LEU A 185 6.12 2.92 17.16
C LEU A 185 6.52 2.24 18.49
N TYR A 186 7.82 2.21 18.77
CA TYR A 186 8.35 1.86 20.09
C TYR A 186 8.49 3.12 20.94
#